data_5fff927245102ec765ca46113c6c71b3
#
_entry.id   5fff927245102ec765ca46113c6c71b3
#
_cell.length_a   1.000
_cell.length_b   1.000
_cell.length_c   1.000
_cell.angle_alpha   90.00
_cell.angle_beta   90.00
_cell.angle_gamma   90.00
#
_symmetry.space_group_name_H-M   'P 1'
#
loop_
_entity.id
_entity.type
_entity.pdbx_description
1 polymer ?
#
loop_
_entity_poly.entity_id
_entity_poly.type
_entity_poly.pdbx_seq_one_letter_code
_entity_poly.pdbx_strand_id
1 'polypeptide(L)'
;SEYLDYEEVWDKYKDMMKWLAGIYVNALNIIHYMHDKYCYEKIQMALHDKKVTRWFATGIAGFSVVADSLSAIKYAKVKPIRDENGIAVDFEIEGDFPKYGNDDDRVDEIAREVLHTFIGYVRGNHTYRGGIPTTSVLTITSNVSYGKNTGSTPDGRKRGVAFAPGANPMHGRDTNGAIASLASVAKIPFMDSQDGI
;
A
#
# COMPACT_ATOMS: atom_id res chain seq x y z
N SER A 1 -0.56 13.56 -22.81
CA SER A 1 -1.67 12.65 -23.16
C SER A 1 -2.96 13.14 -22.51
N GLU A 2 -4.08 13.00 -23.20
CA GLU A 2 -5.41 13.32 -22.64
C GLU A 2 -5.82 12.28 -21.58
N TYR A 3 -5.38 11.06 -21.75
CA TYR A 3 -5.60 9.95 -20.84
C TYR A 3 -4.30 9.56 -20.13
N LEU A 4 -4.42 8.94 -18.96
CA LEU A 4 -3.29 8.36 -18.25
C LEU A 4 -2.75 7.15 -19.01
N ASP A 5 -1.45 7.05 -19.11
CA ASP A 5 -0.73 5.89 -19.64
C ASP A 5 -0.27 5.00 -18.50
N TYR A 6 -0.51 3.69 -18.61
CA TYR A 6 -0.24 2.74 -17.53
C TYR A 6 1.25 2.63 -17.22
N GLU A 7 2.09 2.49 -18.24
CA GLU A 7 3.54 2.30 -18.03
C GLU A 7 4.17 3.58 -17.45
N GLU A 8 3.77 4.75 -17.97
CA GLU A 8 4.25 6.04 -17.45
C GLU A 8 3.85 6.24 -15.98
N VAL A 9 2.59 5.94 -15.61
CA VAL A 9 2.10 6.08 -14.23
C VAL A 9 2.77 5.05 -13.33
N TRP A 10 2.90 3.79 -13.79
CA TRP A 10 3.52 2.73 -13.00
C TRP A 10 5.00 3.03 -12.72
N ASP A 11 5.76 3.52 -13.70
CA ASP A 11 7.16 3.88 -13.50
C ASP A 11 7.33 5.03 -12.50
N LYS A 12 6.53 6.08 -12.63
CA LYS A 12 6.52 7.19 -11.66
C LYS A 12 6.11 6.74 -10.26
N TYR A 13 5.16 5.83 -10.17
CA TYR A 13 4.71 5.30 -8.88
C TYR A 13 5.80 4.46 -8.22
N LYS A 14 6.52 3.63 -8.98
CA LYS A 14 7.69 2.88 -8.47
C LYS A 14 8.78 3.82 -7.95
N ASP A 15 9.10 4.88 -8.68
CA ASP A 15 10.10 5.86 -8.25
C ASP A 15 9.69 6.54 -6.94
N MET A 16 8.42 6.93 -6.83
CA MET A 16 7.88 7.53 -5.60
C MET A 16 7.87 6.53 -4.44
N MET A 17 7.49 5.28 -4.67
CA MET A 17 7.56 4.22 -3.64
C MET A 17 8.99 4.00 -3.15
N LYS A 18 9.96 3.99 -4.06
CA LYS A 18 11.38 3.83 -3.71
C LYS A 18 11.89 4.99 -2.85
N TRP A 19 11.56 6.21 -3.23
CA TRP A 19 11.88 7.40 -2.45
C TRP A 19 11.22 7.36 -1.07
N LEU A 20 9.92 7.04 -1.03
CA LEU A 20 9.16 6.96 0.22
C LEU A 20 9.69 5.87 1.14
N ALA A 21 10.05 4.69 0.62
CA ALA A 21 10.63 3.60 1.41
C ALA A 21 11.92 4.04 2.11
N GLY A 22 12.78 4.81 1.44
CA GLY A 22 13.99 5.38 2.04
C GLY A 22 13.69 6.32 3.20
N ILE A 23 12.75 7.25 3.01
CA ILE A 23 12.33 8.18 4.08
C ILE A 23 11.67 7.42 5.24
N TYR A 24 10.79 6.47 4.95
CA TYR A 24 10.06 5.70 5.94
C TYR A 24 11.02 4.88 6.82
N VAL A 25 11.94 4.13 6.20
CA VAL A 25 12.96 3.37 6.95
C VAL A 25 13.85 4.30 7.78
N ASN A 26 14.25 5.45 7.23
CA ASN A 26 15.07 6.41 7.97
C ASN A 26 14.32 7.01 9.17
N ALA A 27 13.05 7.35 9.02
CA ALA A 27 12.21 7.81 10.13
C ALA A 27 12.09 6.75 11.24
N LEU A 28 11.85 5.50 10.87
CA LEU A 28 11.80 4.39 11.83
C LEU A 28 13.16 4.14 12.50
N ASN A 29 14.28 4.26 11.77
CA ASN A 29 15.62 4.16 12.33
C ASN A 29 15.84 5.21 13.44
N ILE A 30 15.39 6.44 13.21
CA ILE A 30 15.46 7.51 14.22
C ILE A 30 14.62 7.18 15.45
N ILE A 31 13.40 6.67 15.24
CA ILE A 31 12.50 6.25 16.33
C ILE A 31 13.14 5.14 17.16
N HIS A 32 13.65 4.09 16.51
CA HIS A 32 14.32 2.99 17.20
C HIS A 32 15.58 3.45 17.94
N TYR A 33 16.40 4.31 17.34
CA TYR A 33 17.55 4.92 18.00
C TYR A 33 17.14 5.71 19.27
N MET A 34 16.05 6.49 19.17
CA MET A 34 15.57 7.28 20.32
C MET A 34 15.04 6.41 21.45
N HIS A 35 14.32 5.32 21.13
CA HIS A 35 13.90 4.33 22.12
C HIS A 35 15.11 3.71 22.84
N ASP A 36 16.13 3.33 22.08
CA ASP A 36 17.33 2.72 22.62
C ASP A 36 18.15 3.71 23.48
N LYS A 37 18.25 4.97 23.05
CA LYS A 37 18.89 6.06 23.80
C LYS A 37 18.31 6.21 25.21
N TYR A 38 17.01 6.03 25.39
CA TYR A 38 16.32 6.09 26.67
C TYR A 38 16.16 4.73 27.34
N CYS A 39 16.96 3.75 26.96
CA CYS A 39 17.02 2.41 27.56
C CYS A 39 15.74 1.57 27.39
N TYR A 40 14.82 1.94 26.51
CA TYR A 40 13.58 1.19 26.31
C TYR A 40 13.85 -0.26 25.87
N GLU A 41 14.74 -0.46 24.91
CA GLU A 41 15.13 -1.81 24.47
C GLU A 41 15.78 -2.61 25.58
N LYS A 42 16.64 -2.02 26.40
CA LYS A 42 17.27 -2.70 27.53
C LYS A 42 16.28 -3.22 28.56
N ILE A 43 15.23 -2.45 28.83
CA ILE A 43 14.17 -2.87 29.77
C ILE A 43 13.42 -4.06 29.19
N GLN A 44 13.04 -4.02 27.92
CA GLN A 44 12.40 -5.14 27.26
C GLN A 44 13.31 -6.36 27.15
N MET A 45 14.58 -6.17 26.81
CA MET A 45 15.57 -7.24 26.68
C MET A 45 15.80 -8.02 27.98
N ALA A 46 15.50 -7.46 29.13
CA ALA A 46 15.54 -8.18 30.40
C ALA A 46 14.52 -9.32 30.48
N LEU A 47 13.50 -9.31 29.62
CA LEU A 47 12.43 -10.32 29.55
C LEU A 47 12.63 -11.31 28.39
N HIS A 48 13.67 -11.12 27.59
CA HIS A 48 13.91 -11.94 26.39
C HIS A 48 14.99 -13.01 26.64
N ASP A 49 14.93 -14.04 25.79
CA ASP A 49 15.93 -15.07 25.74
C ASP A 49 17.31 -14.56 25.29
N LYS A 50 18.32 -15.37 25.49
CA LYS A 50 19.72 -15.09 25.17
C LYS A 50 19.97 -14.73 23.70
N LYS A 51 19.14 -15.28 22.79
CA LYS A 51 19.20 -15.02 21.35
C LYS A 51 17.96 -14.22 20.92
N VAL A 52 18.18 -12.98 20.49
CA VAL A 52 17.11 -12.07 20.06
C VAL A 52 17.15 -11.85 18.56
N THR A 53 16.02 -12.04 17.89
CA THR A 53 15.81 -11.62 16.51
C THR A 53 15.05 -10.30 16.52
N ARG A 54 15.59 -9.29 15.84
CA ARG A 54 14.95 -7.99 15.70
C ARG A 54 14.14 -7.95 14.40
N TRP A 55 12.86 -7.71 14.52
CA TRP A 55 11.99 -7.44 13.41
C TRP A 55 11.80 -5.93 13.26
N PHE A 56 11.80 -5.46 12.02
CA PHE A 56 11.64 -4.05 11.68
C PHE A 56 10.33 -3.90 10.91
N ALA A 57 9.24 -3.74 11.67
CA ALA A 57 7.88 -3.75 11.13
C ALA A 57 7.57 -2.47 10.36
N THR A 58 7.06 -2.62 9.16
CA THR A 58 6.50 -1.56 8.33
C THR A 58 5.04 -1.87 8.01
N GLY A 59 4.30 -0.90 7.50
CA GLY A 59 2.90 -1.12 7.16
C GLY A 59 2.44 -0.21 6.03
N ILE A 60 1.44 -0.66 5.28
CA ILE A 60 0.80 0.08 4.20
C ILE A 60 -0.70 0.19 4.43
N ALA A 61 -1.30 1.25 3.90
CA ALA A 61 -2.74 1.47 3.85
C ALA A 61 -3.15 1.92 2.46
N GLY A 62 -4.42 1.70 2.07
CA GLY A 62 -4.91 2.05 0.74
C GLY A 62 -4.54 1.05 -0.35
N PHE A 63 -4.18 -0.15 0.02
CA PHE A 63 -3.71 -1.22 -0.88
C PHE A 63 -4.67 -1.48 -2.06
N SER A 64 -5.94 -1.76 -1.78
CA SER A 64 -6.94 -2.03 -2.81
C SER A 64 -7.25 -0.81 -3.70
N VAL A 65 -7.13 0.40 -3.16
CA VAL A 65 -7.30 1.64 -3.95
C VAL A 65 -6.21 1.78 -4.99
N VAL A 66 -4.98 1.44 -4.64
CA VAL A 66 -3.85 1.46 -5.60
C VAL A 66 -4.02 0.37 -6.65
N ALA A 67 -4.36 -0.86 -6.25
CA ALA A 67 -4.61 -1.96 -7.19
C ALA A 67 -5.72 -1.61 -8.20
N ASP A 68 -6.85 -1.09 -7.72
CA ASP A 68 -7.97 -0.69 -8.56
C ASP A 68 -7.63 0.52 -9.45
N SER A 69 -6.86 1.49 -8.94
CA SER A 69 -6.44 2.65 -9.71
C SER A 69 -5.53 2.27 -10.89
N LEU A 70 -4.56 1.40 -10.64
CA LEU A 70 -3.69 0.86 -11.69
C LEU A 70 -4.46 -0.02 -12.68
N SER A 71 -5.42 -0.82 -12.18
CA SER A 71 -6.32 -1.60 -13.03
C SER A 71 -7.18 -0.71 -13.91
N ALA A 72 -7.75 0.37 -13.36
CA ALA A 72 -8.53 1.33 -14.15
C ALA A 72 -7.70 1.96 -15.27
N ILE A 73 -6.47 2.40 -14.98
CA ILE A 73 -5.57 2.99 -15.96
C ILE A 73 -5.17 1.98 -17.04
N LYS A 74 -5.00 0.71 -16.66
CA LYS A 74 -4.57 -0.36 -17.58
C LYS A 74 -5.69 -0.86 -18.52
N TYR A 75 -6.92 -0.94 -18.02
CA TYR A 75 -8.01 -1.63 -18.71
C TYR A 75 -9.16 -0.73 -19.15
N ALA A 76 -9.22 0.51 -18.67
CA ALA A 76 -10.17 1.54 -19.07
C ALA A 76 -9.43 2.78 -19.59
N LYS A 77 -10.18 3.82 -19.96
CA LYS A 77 -9.61 5.12 -20.30
C LYS A 77 -9.85 6.07 -19.14
N VAL A 78 -8.80 6.49 -18.50
CA VAL A 78 -8.84 7.39 -17.34
C VAL A 78 -8.31 8.76 -17.73
N LYS A 79 -9.19 9.76 -17.69
CA LYS A 79 -8.87 11.15 -17.99
C LYS A 79 -8.79 11.95 -16.69
N PRO A 80 -7.64 12.56 -16.35
CA PRO A 80 -7.53 13.42 -15.20
C PRO A 80 -8.21 14.76 -15.44
N ILE A 81 -9.07 15.17 -14.52
CA ILE A 81 -9.61 16.53 -14.43
C ILE A 81 -8.62 17.36 -13.62
N ARG A 82 -8.08 18.40 -14.24
CA ARG A 82 -7.04 19.24 -13.63
C ARG A 82 -7.58 20.62 -13.27
N ASP A 83 -7.06 21.16 -12.17
CA ASP A 83 -7.30 22.55 -11.78
C ASP A 83 -6.44 23.54 -12.62
N GLU A 84 -6.54 24.82 -12.29
CA GLU A 84 -5.78 25.90 -12.91
C GLU A 84 -4.24 25.79 -12.77
N ASN A 85 -3.78 25.03 -11.78
CA ASN A 85 -2.37 24.73 -11.53
C ASN A 85 -1.89 23.44 -12.23
N GLY A 86 -2.79 22.76 -12.96
CA GLY A 86 -2.48 21.50 -13.62
C GLY A 86 -2.51 20.27 -12.70
N ILE A 87 -2.98 20.43 -11.47
CA ILE A 87 -3.09 19.34 -10.48
C ILE A 87 -4.37 18.54 -10.75
N ALA A 88 -4.27 17.22 -10.80
CA ALA A 88 -5.44 16.36 -10.94
C ALA A 88 -6.30 16.42 -9.67
N VAL A 89 -7.54 16.88 -9.81
CA VAL A 89 -8.50 17.03 -8.71
C VAL A 89 -9.60 15.95 -8.75
N ASP A 90 -9.86 15.38 -9.93
CA ASP A 90 -10.80 14.28 -10.14
C ASP A 90 -10.44 13.47 -11.38
N PHE A 91 -11.20 12.42 -11.67
CA PHE A 91 -10.99 11.54 -12.82
C PHE A 91 -12.32 11.16 -13.49
N GLU A 92 -12.32 11.18 -14.81
CA GLU A 92 -13.37 10.59 -15.65
C GLU A 92 -12.88 9.21 -16.12
N ILE A 93 -13.75 8.21 -16.01
CA ILE A 93 -13.42 6.83 -16.39
C ILE A 93 -14.41 6.40 -17.48
N GLU A 94 -13.90 6.04 -18.65
CA GLU A 94 -14.66 5.50 -19.76
C GLU A 94 -14.31 4.01 -19.92
N GLY A 95 -15.33 3.16 -19.82
CA GLY A 95 -15.17 1.71 -19.86
C GLY A 95 -15.21 1.07 -18.49
N ASP A 96 -15.06 -0.25 -18.44
CA ASP A 96 -15.01 -1.04 -17.20
C ASP A 96 -13.62 -1.64 -17.04
N PHE A 97 -13.28 -1.98 -15.78
CA PHE A 97 -11.99 -2.54 -15.40
C PHE A 97 -12.15 -3.58 -14.30
N PRO A 98 -11.22 -4.56 -14.21
CA PRO A 98 -11.20 -5.52 -13.11
C PRO A 98 -11.04 -4.81 -11.76
N LYS A 99 -11.87 -5.17 -10.78
CA LYS A 99 -11.85 -4.61 -9.43
C LYS A 99 -11.37 -5.67 -8.45
N TYR A 100 -10.45 -5.28 -7.59
CA TYR A 100 -9.89 -6.14 -6.55
C TYR A 100 -10.98 -6.68 -5.61
N GLY A 101 -10.86 -7.95 -5.22
CA GLY A 101 -11.83 -8.63 -4.38
C GLY A 101 -12.87 -9.46 -5.17
N ASN A 102 -12.62 -9.77 -6.45
CA ASN A 102 -13.49 -10.55 -7.31
C ASN A 102 -12.86 -11.82 -7.88
N ASP A 103 -11.70 -12.24 -7.33
CA ASP A 103 -10.91 -13.38 -7.81
C ASP A 103 -10.52 -13.24 -9.31
N ASP A 104 -10.17 -12.03 -9.70
CA ASP A 104 -9.73 -11.71 -11.06
C ASP A 104 -8.22 -11.51 -11.10
N ASP A 105 -7.50 -12.44 -11.72
CA ASP A 105 -6.04 -12.45 -11.77
C ASP A 105 -5.46 -11.17 -12.38
N ARG A 106 -6.21 -10.48 -13.25
CA ARG A 106 -5.72 -9.25 -13.91
C ARG A 106 -5.43 -8.13 -12.91
N VAL A 107 -6.26 -7.98 -11.87
CA VAL A 107 -6.08 -6.96 -10.84
C VAL A 107 -5.36 -7.54 -9.62
N ASP A 108 -5.55 -8.82 -9.31
CA ASP A 108 -4.89 -9.48 -8.18
C ASP A 108 -3.37 -9.54 -8.38
N GLU A 109 -2.89 -9.74 -9.63
CA GLU A 109 -1.46 -9.67 -9.98
C GLU A 109 -0.91 -8.24 -9.82
N ILE A 110 -1.66 -7.21 -10.18
CA ILE A 110 -1.27 -5.81 -9.93
C ILE A 110 -1.11 -5.59 -8.42
N ALA A 111 -2.06 -6.06 -7.61
CA ALA A 111 -1.99 -5.95 -6.16
C ALA A 111 -0.74 -6.64 -5.58
N ARG A 112 -0.43 -7.85 -6.03
CA ARG A 112 0.78 -8.58 -5.65
C ARG A 112 2.05 -7.83 -6.02
N GLU A 113 2.12 -7.31 -7.24
CA GLU A 113 3.29 -6.57 -7.73
C GLU A 113 3.51 -5.28 -6.92
N VAL A 114 2.47 -4.55 -6.58
CA VAL A 114 2.55 -3.35 -5.72
C VAL A 114 3.16 -3.68 -4.37
N LEU A 115 2.66 -4.71 -3.68
CA LEU A 115 3.17 -5.11 -2.38
C LEU A 115 4.62 -5.59 -2.47
N HIS A 116 4.91 -6.49 -3.41
CA HIS A 116 6.25 -7.05 -3.61
C HIS A 116 7.28 -5.97 -3.90
N THR A 117 6.94 -5.01 -4.76
CA THR A 117 7.80 -3.89 -5.11
C THR A 117 8.10 -3.01 -3.89
N PHE A 118 7.07 -2.66 -3.11
CA PHE A 118 7.24 -1.83 -1.93
C PHE A 118 8.14 -2.48 -0.89
N ILE A 119 7.86 -3.73 -0.50
CA ILE A 119 8.70 -4.43 0.49
C ILE A 119 10.12 -4.68 -0.03
N GLY A 120 10.29 -4.89 -1.32
CA GLY A 120 11.60 -4.97 -1.97
C GLY A 120 12.41 -3.68 -1.75
N TYR A 121 11.79 -2.53 -1.93
CA TYR A 121 12.44 -1.25 -1.65
C TYR A 121 12.74 -1.04 -0.16
N VAL A 122 11.84 -1.43 0.73
CA VAL A 122 12.08 -1.38 2.19
C VAL A 122 13.28 -2.25 2.56
N ARG A 123 13.32 -3.49 2.09
CA ARG A 123 14.42 -4.45 2.34
C ARG A 123 15.76 -4.01 1.78
N GLY A 124 15.77 -3.16 0.75
CA GLY A 124 16.98 -2.57 0.18
C GLY A 124 17.62 -1.47 1.03
N ASN A 125 16.99 -1.03 2.11
CA ASN A 125 17.49 0.03 2.99
C ASN A 125 18.14 -0.54 4.24
N HIS A 126 19.13 0.20 4.77
CA HIS A 126 19.77 -0.15 6.03
C HIS A 126 18.85 0.13 7.23
N THR A 127 18.66 -0.87 8.08
CA THR A 127 17.83 -0.79 9.28
C THR A 127 18.67 -0.68 10.55
N TYR A 128 18.16 0.02 11.55
CA TYR A 128 18.82 0.18 12.84
C TYR A 128 19.10 -1.18 13.48
N ARG A 129 20.36 -1.40 13.88
CA ARG A 129 20.88 -2.67 14.45
C ARG A 129 20.60 -3.92 13.60
N GLY A 130 20.48 -3.77 12.28
CA GLY A 130 20.26 -4.90 11.38
C GLY A 130 18.91 -5.59 11.60
N GLY A 131 17.88 -4.84 12.01
CA GLY A 131 16.52 -5.37 12.09
C GLY A 131 16.04 -5.89 10.74
N ILE A 132 15.34 -7.02 10.73
CA ILE A 132 14.83 -7.67 9.52
C ILE A 132 13.53 -6.97 9.11
N PRO A 133 13.47 -6.32 7.92
CA PRO A 133 12.25 -5.64 7.50
C PRO A 133 11.11 -6.62 7.25
N THR A 134 9.98 -6.33 7.86
CA THR A 134 8.70 -6.99 7.65
C THR A 134 7.65 -5.96 7.26
N THR A 135 6.51 -6.40 6.74
CA THR A 135 5.41 -5.50 6.40
C THR A 135 4.06 -6.10 6.73
N SER A 136 3.08 -5.23 6.96
CA SER A 136 1.67 -5.57 7.06
C SER A 136 0.83 -4.73 6.10
N VAL A 137 -0.30 -5.27 5.67
CA VAL A 137 -1.37 -4.47 5.05
C VAL A 137 -2.32 -4.08 6.17
N LEU A 138 -2.23 -2.79 6.60
CA LEU A 138 -2.76 -2.34 7.89
C LEU A 138 -4.28 -2.43 8.00
N THR A 139 -4.75 -3.16 9.01
CA THR A 139 -6.17 -3.30 9.38
C THR A 139 -6.50 -2.41 10.57
N ILE A 140 -6.43 -1.09 10.39
CA ILE A 140 -6.66 -0.10 11.44
C ILE A 140 -7.64 0.98 11.00
N THR A 141 -8.26 1.66 11.97
CA THR A 141 -9.22 2.75 11.71
C THR A 141 -8.60 3.99 11.09
N SER A 142 -7.28 4.08 11.02
CA SER A 142 -6.55 5.16 10.33
C SER A 142 -6.84 5.25 8.83
N ASN A 143 -7.39 4.18 8.22
CA ASN A 143 -7.88 4.19 6.84
C ASN A 143 -8.89 5.33 6.59
N VAL A 144 -9.70 5.68 7.58
CA VAL A 144 -10.65 6.81 7.52
C VAL A 144 -9.89 8.14 7.44
N SER A 145 -8.89 8.33 8.32
CA SER A 145 -8.07 9.55 8.34
C SER A 145 -7.25 9.70 7.06
N TYR A 146 -6.66 8.62 6.58
CA TYR A 146 -5.89 8.62 5.32
C TYR A 146 -6.79 8.97 4.13
N GLY A 147 -7.96 8.34 4.02
CA GLY A 147 -8.92 8.64 2.96
C GLY A 147 -9.39 10.10 3.00
N LYS A 148 -9.65 10.63 4.20
CA LYS A 148 -10.07 12.02 4.39
C LYS A 148 -9.04 13.03 3.86
N ASN A 149 -7.76 12.71 3.99
CA ASN A 149 -6.65 13.57 3.57
C ASN A 149 -6.12 13.26 2.17
N THR A 150 -6.74 12.33 1.44
CA THR A 150 -6.33 11.94 0.08
C THR A 150 -7.33 12.45 -0.95
N GLY A 151 -6.82 13.00 -2.05
CA GLY A 151 -7.59 13.44 -3.21
C GLY A 151 -8.37 12.31 -3.87
N SER A 152 -9.14 12.62 -4.92
CA SER A 152 -9.77 11.60 -5.77
C SER A 152 -8.71 10.70 -6.42
N THR A 153 -9.06 9.44 -6.69
CA THR A 153 -8.14 8.44 -7.24
C THR A 153 -8.67 7.87 -8.58
N PRO A 154 -7.79 7.39 -9.46
CA PRO A 154 -8.13 6.92 -10.80
C PRO A 154 -9.16 5.80 -10.86
N ASP A 155 -9.37 5.07 -9.77
CA ASP A 155 -10.38 4.03 -9.60
C ASP A 155 -11.80 4.58 -9.38
N GLY A 156 -11.97 5.90 -9.32
CA GLY A 156 -13.24 6.58 -9.09
C GLY A 156 -13.56 6.89 -7.62
N ARG A 157 -12.67 6.55 -6.66
CA ARG A 157 -12.81 6.98 -5.27
C ARG A 157 -12.71 8.50 -5.19
N LYS A 158 -13.69 9.14 -4.60
CA LYS A 158 -13.72 10.61 -4.45
C LYS A 158 -12.89 11.07 -3.24
N ARG A 159 -12.40 12.30 -3.34
CA ARG A 159 -11.68 12.96 -2.25
C ARG A 159 -12.44 12.81 -0.93
N GLY A 160 -11.74 12.45 0.12
CA GLY A 160 -12.29 12.34 1.47
C GLY A 160 -12.97 11.01 1.80
N VAL A 161 -13.23 10.15 0.82
CA VAL A 161 -13.78 8.81 1.06
C VAL A 161 -12.72 7.93 1.73
N ALA A 162 -13.10 7.21 2.79
CA ALA A 162 -12.21 6.31 3.51
C ALA A 162 -11.60 5.25 2.58
N PHE A 163 -10.37 4.82 2.88
CA PHE A 163 -9.81 3.60 2.28
C PHE A 163 -10.46 2.36 2.87
N ALA A 164 -10.40 1.24 2.17
CA ALA A 164 -10.71 -0.05 2.75
C ALA A 164 -9.70 -0.39 3.87
N PRO A 165 -10.14 -1.05 4.95
CA PRO A 165 -9.23 -1.52 5.99
C PRO A 165 -8.44 -2.75 5.51
N GLY A 166 -7.13 -2.78 5.80
CA GLY A 166 -6.28 -3.90 5.45
C GLY A 166 -6.25 -4.19 3.95
N ALA A 167 -6.24 -5.47 3.63
CA ALA A 167 -6.28 -5.97 2.26
C ALA A 167 -7.71 -6.19 1.72
N ASN A 168 -8.72 -5.65 2.39
CA ASN A 168 -10.09 -5.75 1.91
C ASN A 168 -10.31 -4.94 0.61
N PRO A 169 -11.21 -5.39 -0.26
CA PRO A 169 -11.67 -4.57 -1.38
C PRO A 169 -12.37 -3.30 -0.87
N MET A 170 -12.40 -2.27 -1.68
CA MET A 170 -13.21 -1.08 -1.41
C MET A 170 -14.70 -1.46 -1.36
N HIS A 171 -15.43 -0.82 -0.44
CA HIS A 171 -16.86 -1.08 -0.24
C HIS A 171 -17.65 -1.07 -1.55
N GLY A 172 -18.42 -2.13 -1.77
CA GLY A 172 -19.28 -2.30 -2.94
C GLY A 172 -18.57 -2.70 -4.23
N ARG A 173 -17.27 -3.03 -4.20
CA ARG A 173 -16.52 -3.48 -5.38
C ARG A 173 -16.40 -4.99 -5.51
N ASP A 174 -16.53 -5.71 -4.42
CA ASP A 174 -16.52 -7.17 -4.33
C ASP A 174 -17.88 -7.77 -4.71
N THR A 175 -18.21 -7.72 -5.99
CA THR A 175 -19.54 -8.12 -6.50
C THR A 175 -19.69 -9.61 -6.73
N ASN A 176 -18.61 -10.40 -6.69
CA ASN A 176 -18.60 -11.84 -6.92
C ASN A 176 -18.77 -12.67 -5.64
N GLY A 177 -19.10 -12.01 -4.53
CA GLY A 177 -19.39 -12.65 -3.25
C GLY A 177 -18.15 -12.91 -2.37
N ALA A 178 -18.39 -13.34 -1.13
CA ALA A 178 -17.37 -13.43 -0.09
C ALA A 178 -16.22 -14.39 -0.43
N ILE A 179 -16.49 -15.50 -1.13
CA ILE A 179 -15.46 -16.48 -1.49
C ILE A 179 -14.47 -15.84 -2.48
N ALA A 180 -14.96 -15.13 -3.48
CA ALA A 180 -14.09 -14.42 -4.44
C ALA A 180 -13.27 -13.33 -3.76
N SER A 181 -13.87 -12.59 -2.82
CA SER A 181 -13.17 -11.58 -2.03
C SER A 181 -12.01 -12.18 -1.22
N LEU A 182 -12.27 -13.29 -0.52
CA LEU A 182 -11.25 -14.02 0.22
C LEU A 182 -10.19 -14.65 -0.69
N ALA A 183 -10.55 -15.12 -1.88
CA ALA A 183 -9.62 -15.67 -2.87
C ALA A 183 -8.63 -14.62 -3.34
N SER A 184 -9.08 -13.39 -3.66
CA SER A 184 -8.18 -12.28 -4.00
C SER A 184 -7.20 -11.99 -2.87
N VAL A 185 -7.66 -11.94 -1.62
CA VAL A 185 -6.79 -11.72 -0.44
C VAL A 185 -5.79 -12.87 -0.28
N ALA A 186 -6.23 -14.12 -0.48
CA ALA A 186 -5.37 -15.29 -0.34
C ALA A 186 -4.21 -15.36 -1.37
N LYS A 187 -4.31 -14.62 -2.46
CA LYS A 187 -3.23 -14.51 -3.46
C LYS A 187 -2.11 -13.57 -3.03
N ILE A 188 -2.29 -12.76 -1.98
CA ILE A 188 -1.25 -11.90 -1.43
C ILE A 188 -0.16 -12.77 -0.81
N PRO A 189 1.13 -12.59 -1.20
CA PRO A 189 2.20 -13.44 -0.69
C PRO A 189 2.48 -13.12 0.79
N PHE A 190 2.25 -14.08 1.67
CA PHE A 190 2.54 -13.93 3.11
C PHE A 190 4.01 -13.64 3.42
N MET A 191 4.93 -14.05 2.55
CA MET A 191 6.35 -13.69 2.70
C MET A 191 6.63 -12.20 2.50
N ASP A 192 5.70 -11.47 1.87
CA ASP A 192 5.77 -10.03 1.68
C ASP A 192 4.89 -9.26 2.67
N SER A 193 3.99 -9.95 3.40
CA SER A 193 3.12 -9.38 4.44
C SER A 193 3.19 -10.16 5.75
N GLN A 194 4.39 -10.36 6.27
CA GLN A 194 4.68 -11.22 7.42
C GLN A 194 4.01 -10.77 8.73
N ASP A 195 3.69 -9.48 8.84
CA ASP A 195 3.05 -8.90 10.04
C ASP A 195 1.51 -8.93 9.96
N GLY A 196 0.94 -9.46 8.86
CA GLY A 196 -0.50 -9.65 8.65
C GLY A 196 -1.10 -8.85 7.50
N ILE A 197 -2.31 -9.25 7.15
CA ILE A 197 -3.15 -8.64 6.11
C ILE A 197 -4.59 -8.48 6.58
#